data_e35642f22a0df55c2f220c6e3501e747
#
_entry.id   e35642f22a0df55c2f220c6e3501e747
#
_cell.length_a   1.000
_cell.length_b   1.000
_cell.length_c   1.000
_cell.angle_alpha   90.00
_cell.angle_beta   90.00
_cell.angle_gamma   90.00
#
_symmetry.space_group_name_H-M   'P 1'
#
loop_
_entity.id
_entity.type
_entity.pdbx_description
1 polymer ?
#
loop_
_entity_poly.entity_id
_entity_poly.type
_entity_poly.pdbx_seq_one_letter_code
_entity_poly.pdbx_strand_id
1 'polypeptide(L)'
;MDISSVKVKVKVDVQTVGISSAIFLPTHPMAGREIGGAESARADLFIARPWIMDSTGVNADLVRAGRELIELLGAHLVEMESGEHDQAVALVSHLPQIISSLLAQQLNGSPTSWLNLSGSGLRDTVRIAGSHPELWKEIIAANNKAIKPLLSKFISDAQNLLSLLDDEKAISEFIASGNEGKAQIPGKHGGKNREYSYLPIVIDDKPGQLAALFDECAIAKVNVEDLSIEHSPGQLTGLITLALSKEDSDTLTTHLREKGWNVHAARSTVQ
;
A
#
# COMPACT_ATOMS: atom_id res chain seq x y z
N MET A 1 -3.13 22.71 -14.78
CA MET A 1 -2.72 21.75 -13.75
C MET A 1 -2.10 20.51 -14.40
N ASP A 2 -1.34 19.73 -13.65
CA ASP A 2 -0.79 18.44 -14.10
C ASP A 2 -1.29 17.29 -13.20
N ILE A 3 -0.97 16.05 -13.59
CA ILE A 3 -1.31 14.82 -12.84
C ILE A 3 -0.07 13.94 -12.64
N SER A 4 1.14 14.50 -12.78
CA SER A 4 2.39 13.74 -12.72
C SER A 4 2.67 13.23 -11.31
N SER A 5 3.45 12.15 -11.22
CA SER A 5 3.82 11.50 -9.94
C SER A 5 4.87 12.29 -9.14
N VAL A 6 5.55 13.27 -9.75
CA VAL A 6 6.56 14.12 -9.11
C VAL A 6 6.26 15.58 -9.40
N LYS A 7 6.59 16.49 -8.47
CA LYS A 7 6.19 17.91 -8.58
C LYS A 7 7.35 18.85 -8.88
N VAL A 8 8.48 18.72 -8.18
CA VAL A 8 9.60 19.67 -8.32
C VAL A 8 10.15 19.69 -9.75
N LYS A 9 10.37 18.53 -10.36
CA LYS A 9 10.87 18.44 -11.74
C LYS A 9 9.90 19.08 -12.72
N VAL A 10 8.60 18.84 -12.59
CA VAL A 10 7.56 19.39 -13.48
C VAL A 10 7.47 20.91 -13.33
N LYS A 11 7.55 21.44 -12.10
CA LYS A 11 7.61 22.91 -11.91
C LYS A 11 8.80 23.54 -12.63
N VAL A 12 9.98 22.93 -12.54
CA VAL A 12 11.18 23.39 -13.25
C VAL A 12 10.99 23.34 -14.77
N ASP A 13 10.42 22.26 -15.30
CA ASP A 13 10.19 22.10 -16.73
C ASP A 13 9.22 23.16 -17.27
N VAL A 14 8.12 23.39 -16.56
CA VAL A 14 7.12 24.41 -16.87
C VAL A 14 7.75 25.82 -16.92
N GLN A 15 8.60 26.14 -15.94
CA GLN A 15 9.32 27.41 -15.90
C GLN A 15 10.34 27.53 -17.06
N THR A 16 11.01 26.42 -17.39
CA THR A 16 12.02 26.39 -18.46
C THR A 16 11.40 26.69 -19.83
N VAL A 17 10.15 26.28 -20.04
CA VAL A 17 9.42 26.61 -21.30
C VAL A 17 8.71 27.98 -21.24
N GLY A 18 8.99 28.78 -20.20
CA GLY A 18 8.51 30.16 -20.10
C GLY A 18 7.08 30.32 -19.54
N ILE A 19 6.49 29.27 -18.99
CA ILE A 19 5.19 29.33 -18.33
C ILE A 19 5.37 29.82 -16.90
N SER A 20 4.64 30.89 -16.53
CA SER A 20 4.66 31.42 -15.17
C SER A 20 4.10 30.42 -14.17
N SER A 21 4.77 30.28 -13.02
CA SER A 21 4.26 29.49 -11.89
C SER A 21 2.89 29.95 -11.39
N ALA A 22 2.54 31.22 -11.57
CA ALA A 22 1.23 31.76 -11.18
C ALA A 22 0.05 31.14 -11.96
N ILE A 23 0.29 30.65 -13.17
CA ILE A 23 -0.74 30.05 -14.03
C ILE A 23 -0.59 28.52 -14.20
N PHE A 24 0.28 27.90 -13.41
CA PHE A 24 0.45 26.46 -13.37
C PHE A 24 0.17 25.92 -11.97
N LEU A 25 -0.80 25.03 -11.84
CA LEU A 25 -1.19 24.41 -10.58
C LEU A 25 -0.61 22.99 -10.53
N PRO A 26 0.45 22.74 -9.73
CA PRO A 26 1.01 21.39 -9.57
C PRO A 26 0.05 20.51 -8.78
N THR A 27 -0.29 19.33 -9.33
CA THR A 27 -1.16 18.39 -8.62
C THR A 27 -0.73 16.94 -8.86
N HIS A 28 -1.13 16.02 -7.97
CA HIS A 28 -0.90 14.59 -8.11
C HIS A 28 -2.05 13.78 -7.52
N PRO A 29 -2.91 13.14 -8.34
CA PRO A 29 -3.88 12.17 -7.85
C PRO A 29 -3.16 10.87 -7.46
N MET A 30 -3.24 10.48 -6.19
CA MET A 30 -2.68 9.22 -5.68
C MET A 30 -3.60 8.03 -6.05
N ALA A 31 -3.85 7.85 -7.34
CA ALA A 31 -4.81 6.89 -7.87
C ALA A 31 -4.18 5.87 -8.86
N GLY A 32 -2.84 5.80 -8.89
CA GLY A 32 -2.10 4.88 -9.77
C GLY A 32 -2.41 3.42 -9.47
N ARG A 33 -2.38 2.59 -10.53
CA ARG A 33 -2.50 1.14 -10.46
C ARG A 33 -1.28 0.50 -11.09
N GLU A 34 -1.04 -0.78 -10.80
CA GLU A 34 0.09 -1.55 -11.34
C GLU A 34 -0.01 -1.70 -12.87
N ILE A 35 -1.24 -1.74 -13.41
CA ILE A 35 -1.52 -1.83 -14.85
C ILE A 35 -1.92 -0.43 -15.33
N GLY A 36 -1.11 0.14 -16.22
CA GLY A 36 -1.36 1.43 -16.86
C GLY A 36 -2.18 1.30 -18.15
N GLY A 37 -2.49 2.47 -18.75
CA GLY A 37 -3.16 2.57 -20.05
C GLY A 37 -4.68 2.80 -19.97
N ALA A 38 -5.28 3.12 -21.11
CA ALA A 38 -6.70 3.45 -21.22
C ALA A 38 -7.62 2.31 -20.79
N GLU A 39 -7.18 1.07 -20.95
CA GLU A 39 -7.93 -0.15 -20.54
C GLU A 39 -8.10 -0.25 -19.02
N SER A 40 -7.25 0.42 -18.25
CA SER A 40 -7.35 0.50 -16.78
C SER A 40 -8.24 1.63 -16.30
N ALA A 41 -8.79 2.46 -17.21
CA ALA A 41 -9.64 3.59 -16.84
C ALA A 41 -10.95 3.11 -16.19
N ARG A 42 -11.34 3.80 -15.10
CA ARG A 42 -12.57 3.55 -14.37
C ARG A 42 -13.22 4.88 -14.00
N ALA A 43 -14.54 4.92 -14.00
CA ALA A 43 -15.29 6.12 -13.61
C ALA A 43 -15.07 6.51 -12.14
N ASP A 44 -14.73 5.54 -11.28
CA ASP A 44 -14.50 5.70 -9.85
C ASP A 44 -13.01 5.82 -9.47
N LEU A 45 -12.10 6.03 -10.44
CA LEU A 45 -10.64 5.99 -10.23
C LEU A 45 -10.17 6.93 -9.11
N PHE A 46 -10.76 8.12 -9.01
CA PHE A 46 -10.37 9.16 -8.09
C PHE A 46 -11.20 9.21 -6.80
N ILE A 47 -12.33 8.49 -6.74
CA ILE A 47 -13.25 8.54 -5.59
C ILE A 47 -12.51 8.12 -4.31
N ALA A 48 -12.59 9.01 -3.30
CA ALA A 48 -11.95 8.86 -1.99
C ALA A 48 -10.41 8.69 -2.04
N ARG A 49 -9.75 8.99 -3.17
CA ARG A 49 -8.29 8.97 -3.27
C ARG A 49 -7.69 10.31 -2.86
N PRO A 50 -6.53 10.32 -2.17
CA PRO A 50 -5.80 11.56 -1.94
C PRO A 50 -5.42 12.20 -3.27
N TRP A 51 -5.64 13.51 -3.38
CA TRP A 51 -5.18 14.31 -4.51
C TRP A 51 -4.38 15.49 -3.97
N ILE A 52 -3.08 15.43 -4.15
CA ILE A 52 -2.17 16.46 -3.67
C ILE A 52 -2.24 17.68 -4.58
N MET A 53 -2.20 18.86 -3.99
CA MET A 53 -2.17 20.14 -4.68
C MET A 53 -1.19 21.09 -4.00
N ASP A 54 -0.27 21.67 -4.79
CA ASP A 54 0.60 22.75 -4.33
C ASP A 54 0.06 24.10 -4.82
N SER A 55 -0.54 24.86 -3.90
CA SER A 55 -1.11 26.18 -4.19
C SER A 55 -0.10 27.33 -4.05
N THR A 56 1.17 27.02 -3.73
CA THR A 56 2.20 28.04 -3.42
C THR A 56 2.55 28.89 -4.63
N GLY A 57 2.25 30.19 -4.55
CA GLY A 57 2.54 31.15 -5.61
C GLY A 57 1.64 31.03 -6.86
N VAL A 58 0.55 30.29 -6.78
CA VAL A 58 -0.43 30.10 -7.85
C VAL A 58 -1.57 31.13 -7.72
N ASN A 59 -2.11 31.57 -8.85
CA ASN A 59 -3.26 32.49 -8.88
C ASN A 59 -4.47 31.88 -8.12
N ALA A 60 -5.12 32.70 -7.29
CA ALA A 60 -6.23 32.26 -6.42
C ALA A 60 -7.43 31.70 -7.20
N ASP A 61 -7.72 32.24 -8.39
CA ASP A 61 -8.82 31.71 -9.22
C ASP A 61 -8.52 30.30 -9.76
N LEU A 62 -7.25 30.07 -10.14
CA LEU A 62 -6.80 28.77 -10.59
C LEU A 62 -6.79 27.73 -9.44
N VAL A 63 -6.39 28.16 -8.24
CA VAL A 63 -6.45 27.31 -7.03
C VAL A 63 -7.91 26.93 -6.73
N ARG A 64 -8.84 27.92 -6.79
CA ARG A 64 -10.27 27.66 -6.57
C ARG A 64 -10.81 26.66 -7.60
N ALA A 65 -10.55 26.88 -8.89
CA ALA A 65 -10.97 25.97 -9.95
C ALA A 65 -10.38 24.56 -9.79
N GLY A 66 -9.13 24.45 -9.34
CA GLY A 66 -8.50 23.17 -9.05
C GLY A 66 -9.18 22.43 -7.89
N ARG A 67 -9.53 23.12 -6.81
CA ARG A 67 -10.28 22.55 -5.67
C ARG A 67 -11.65 22.03 -6.13
N GLU A 68 -12.41 22.86 -6.84
CA GLU A 68 -13.72 22.49 -7.36
C GLU A 68 -13.66 21.25 -8.26
N LEU A 69 -12.63 21.16 -9.12
CA LEU A 69 -12.43 19.98 -9.97
C LEU A 69 -12.12 18.72 -9.16
N ILE A 70 -11.24 18.80 -8.15
CA ILE A 70 -10.86 17.68 -7.30
C ILE A 70 -12.08 17.17 -6.51
N GLU A 71 -12.88 18.08 -5.96
CA GLU A 71 -14.12 17.75 -5.26
C GLU A 71 -15.15 17.11 -6.19
N LEU A 72 -15.33 17.65 -7.40
CA LEU A 72 -16.25 17.12 -8.42
C LEU A 72 -15.90 15.67 -8.81
N LEU A 73 -14.60 15.33 -8.80
CA LEU A 73 -14.10 13.99 -9.08
C LEU A 73 -14.20 13.04 -7.87
N GLY A 74 -14.72 13.53 -6.73
CA GLY A 74 -14.87 12.74 -5.51
C GLY A 74 -13.55 12.39 -4.81
N ALA A 75 -12.46 13.08 -5.15
CA ALA A 75 -11.16 12.88 -4.53
C ALA A 75 -11.03 13.66 -3.21
N HIS A 76 -10.11 13.24 -2.36
CA HIS A 76 -9.77 13.92 -1.12
C HIS A 76 -8.59 14.87 -1.34
N LEU A 77 -8.85 16.18 -1.27
CA LEU A 77 -7.81 17.21 -1.42
C LEU A 77 -6.82 17.17 -0.25
N VAL A 78 -5.53 17.14 -0.58
CA VAL A 78 -4.40 17.29 0.35
C VAL A 78 -3.54 18.44 -0.14
N GLU A 79 -3.43 19.52 0.63
CA GLU A 79 -2.51 20.61 0.32
C GLU A 79 -1.12 20.30 0.84
N MET A 80 -0.13 20.36 -0.05
CA MET A 80 1.25 20.08 0.27
C MET A 80 2.18 20.77 -0.72
N GLU A 81 3.26 21.36 -0.25
CA GLU A 81 4.28 21.99 -1.09
C GLU A 81 5.03 20.93 -1.92
N SER A 82 5.42 21.30 -3.15
CA SER A 82 6.02 20.38 -4.13
C SER A 82 7.26 19.62 -3.61
N GLY A 83 8.13 20.30 -2.85
CA GLY A 83 9.33 19.68 -2.29
C GLY A 83 9.01 18.70 -1.17
N GLU A 84 8.06 19.04 -0.30
CA GLU A 84 7.55 18.13 0.74
C GLU A 84 6.85 16.91 0.11
N HIS A 85 6.02 17.14 -0.92
CA HIS A 85 5.39 16.07 -1.68
C HIS A 85 6.41 15.07 -2.23
N ASP A 86 7.46 15.56 -2.89
CA ASP A 86 8.46 14.69 -3.52
C ASP A 86 9.26 13.88 -2.48
N GLN A 87 9.48 14.44 -1.28
CA GLN A 87 10.06 13.71 -0.15
C GLN A 87 9.08 12.65 0.40
N ALA A 88 7.81 13.01 0.58
CA ALA A 88 6.79 12.09 1.09
C ALA A 88 6.61 10.88 0.16
N VAL A 89 6.43 11.12 -1.16
CA VAL A 89 6.24 10.01 -2.11
C VAL A 89 7.53 9.20 -2.31
N ALA A 90 8.71 9.79 -2.10
CA ALA A 90 9.96 9.03 -2.10
C ALA A 90 9.95 7.97 -0.99
N LEU A 91 9.44 8.31 0.20
CA LEU A 91 9.37 7.39 1.33
C LEU A 91 8.24 6.36 1.20
N VAL A 92 7.01 6.81 0.86
CA VAL A 92 5.81 5.95 0.95
C VAL A 92 5.50 5.19 -0.35
N SER A 93 6.18 5.52 -1.46
CA SER A 93 5.92 4.93 -2.77
C SER A 93 7.20 4.48 -3.49
N HIS A 94 8.16 5.39 -3.68
CA HIS A 94 9.31 5.10 -4.55
C HIS A 94 10.31 4.14 -3.90
N LEU A 95 10.65 4.32 -2.62
CA LEU A 95 11.50 3.39 -1.89
C LEU A 95 10.87 1.99 -1.78
N PRO A 96 9.59 1.83 -1.40
CA PRO A 96 8.92 0.52 -1.44
C PRO A 96 9.00 -0.16 -2.80
N GLN A 97 8.78 0.55 -3.89
CA GLN A 97 8.91 -0.01 -5.25
C GLN A 97 10.32 -0.52 -5.52
N ILE A 98 11.35 0.27 -5.18
CA ILE A 98 12.75 -0.11 -5.38
C ILE A 98 13.08 -1.36 -4.55
N ILE A 99 12.69 -1.40 -3.27
CA ILE A 99 12.96 -2.54 -2.40
C ILE A 99 12.24 -3.80 -2.87
N SER A 100 10.97 -3.67 -3.27
CA SER A 100 10.20 -4.77 -3.88
C SER A 100 10.89 -5.32 -5.13
N SER A 101 11.37 -4.44 -6.01
CA SER A 101 12.09 -4.83 -7.24
C SER A 101 13.44 -5.49 -6.93
N LEU A 102 14.19 -4.97 -5.96
CA LEU A 102 15.44 -5.57 -5.50
C LEU A 102 15.23 -6.97 -4.91
N LEU A 103 14.18 -7.16 -4.11
CA LEU A 103 13.84 -8.47 -3.57
C LEU A 103 13.41 -9.44 -4.68
N ALA A 104 12.55 -9.01 -5.60
CA ALA A 104 12.12 -9.82 -6.73
C ALA A 104 13.30 -10.24 -7.64
N GLN A 105 14.27 -9.36 -7.81
CA GLN A 105 15.48 -9.64 -8.59
C GLN A 105 16.28 -10.82 -8.02
N GLN A 106 16.26 -11.04 -6.68
CA GLN A 106 16.94 -12.17 -6.05
C GLN A 106 16.33 -13.53 -6.43
N LEU A 107 15.11 -13.53 -6.95
CA LEU A 107 14.42 -14.76 -7.38
C LEU A 107 14.91 -15.26 -8.75
N ASN A 108 15.60 -14.40 -9.52
CA ASN A 108 16.10 -14.76 -10.84
C ASN A 108 17.15 -15.87 -10.74
N GLY A 109 16.94 -16.95 -11.50
CA GLY A 109 17.83 -18.12 -11.47
C GLY A 109 17.66 -19.07 -10.29
N SER A 110 16.69 -18.81 -9.39
CA SER A 110 16.38 -19.70 -8.29
C SER A 110 15.71 -21.00 -8.77
N PRO A 111 15.97 -22.14 -8.14
CA PRO A 111 15.31 -23.40 -8.47
C PRO A 111 13.79 -23.31 -8.31
N THR A 112 13.03 -23.87 -9.26
CA THR A 112 11.56 -23.88 -9.20
C THR A 112 11.03 -24.50 -7.90
N SER A 113 11.73 -25.50 -7.36
CA SER A 113 11.36 -26.13 -6.08
C SER A 113 11.38 -25.16 -4.90
N TRP A 114 12.27 -24.17 -4.91
CA TRP A 114 12.30 -23.11 -3.89
C TRP A 114 11.17 -22.11 -4.09
N LEU A 115 10.92 -21.73 -5.34
CA LEU A 115 9.83 -20.80 -5.66
C LEU A 115 8.46 -21.36 -5.33
N ASN A 116 8.28 -22.69 -5.39
CA ASN A 116 7.05 -23.37 -4.97
C ASN A 116 6.78 -23.26 -3.46
N LEU A 117 7.77 -22.89 -2.66
CA LEU A 117 7.60 -22.63 -1.22
C LEU A 117 7.14 -21.20 -0.91
N SER A 118 6.90 -20.37 -1.94
CA SER A 118 6.50 -18.97 -1.76
C SER A 118 5.13 -18.86 -1.11
N GLY A 119 5.10 -18.33 0.09
CA GLY A 119 3.89 -17.94 0.82
C GLY A 119 3.42 -16.51 0.51
N SER A 120 2.39 -16.05 1.25
CA SER A 120 1.84 -14.68 1.16
C SER A 120 2.91 -13.63 1.43
N GLY A 121 3.77 -13.81 2.43
CA GLY A 121 4.79 -12.83 2.79
C GLY A 121 5.68 -12.42 1.61
N LEU A 122 6.20 -13.38 0.84
CA LEU A 122 6.98 -13.07 -0.37
C LEU A 122 6.11 -12.43 -1.45
N ARG A 123 4.93 -13.01 -1.73
CA ARG A 123 4.02 -12.54 -2.79
C ARG A 123 3.59 -11.10 -2.56
N ASP A 124 3.21 -10.75 -1.33
CA ASP A 124 2.78 -9.39 -0.98
C ASP A 124 3.94 -8.40 -1.09
N THR A 125 5.13 -8.79 -0.62
CA THR A 125 6.30 -7.90 -0.66
C THR A 125 6.78 -7.63 -2.10
N VAL A 126 6.73 -8.62 -3.00
CA VAL A 126 7.17 -8.45 -4.40
C VAL A 126 6.03 -8.07 -5.36
N ARG A 127 4.79 -7.93 -4.90
CA ARG A 127 3.63 -7.67 -5.74
C ARG A 127 3.80 -6.44 -6.62
N ILE A 128 4.30 -5.35 -6.06
CA ILE A 128 4.49 -4.10 -6.80
C ILE A 128 5.69 -4.13 -7.76
N ALA A 129 6.60 -5.11 -7.64
CA ALA A 129 7.70 -5.28 -8.60
C ALA A 129 7.23 -5.59 -10.03
N GLY A 130 5.97 -6.02 -10.21
CA GLY A 130 5.33 -6.23 -11.52
C GLY A 130 4.92 -4.96 -12.26
N SER A 131 5.32 -3.79 -11.80
CA SER A 131 5.00 -2.49 -12.40
C SER A 131 5.74 -2.24 -13.72
N HIS A 132 5.20 -1.32 -14.54
CA HIS A 132 5.74 -1.01 -15.87
C HIS A 132 7.12 -0.32 -15.80
N PRO A 133 8.19 -0.88 -16.40
CA PRO A 133 9.56 -0.39 -16.22
C PRO A 133 9.77 1.05 -16.71
N GLU A 134 9.19 1.43 -17.85
CA GLU A 134 9.38 2.76 -18.44
C GLU A 134 8.77 3.86 -17.55
N LEU A 135 7.58 3.61 -16.98
CA LEU A 135 6.95 4.54 -16.03
C LEU A 135 7.86 4.76 -14.80
N TRP A 136 8.34 3.68 -14.21
CA TRP A 136 9.16 3.76 -13.01
C TRP A 136 10.57 4.33 -13.26
N LYS A 137 11.12 4.10 -14.45
CA LYS A 137 12.36 4.77 -14.88
C LYS A 137 12.20 6.29 -14.83
N GLU A 138 11.09 6.83 -15.36
CA GLU A 138 10.82 8.27 -15.36
C GLU A 138 10.60 8.82 -13.95
N ILE A 139 9.81 8.13 -13.13
CA ILE A 139 9.53 8.53 -11.74
C ILE A 139 10.83 8.57 -10.91
N ILE A 140 11.62 7.50 -10.95
CA ILE A 140 12.87 7.39 -10.16
C ILE A 140 13.89 8.44 -10.64
N ALA A 141 14.03 8.63 -11.95
CA ALA A 141 14.94 9.63 -12.50
C ALA A 141 14.54 11.05 -12.08
N ALA A 142 13.24 11.37 -12.14
CA ALA A 142 12.72 12.70 -11.80
C ALA A 142 12.81 13.01 -10.30
N ASN A 143 12.67 12.01 -9.42
CA ASN A 143 12.72 12.18 -7.96
C ASN A 143 14.01 11.64 -7.32
N ASN A 144 15.08 11.50 -8.08
CA ASN A 144 16.32 10.88 -7.61
C ASN A 144 16.96 11.60 -6.40
N LYS A 145 16.76 12.93 -6.29
CA LYS A 145 17.31 13.73 -5.18
C LYS A 145 16.68 13.36 -3.84
N ALA A 146 15.39 13.08 -3.80
CA ALA A 146 14.69 12.65 -2.59
C ALA A 146 14.90 11.15 -2.31
N ILE A 147 15.02 10.33 -3.35
CA ILE A 147 15.20 8.88 -3.23
C ILE A 147 16.60 8.52 -2.70
N LYS A 148 17.66 9.15 -3.20
CA LYS A 148 19.05 8.80 -2.86
C LYS A 148 19.32 8.73 -1.35
N PRO A 149 18.97 9.73 -0.52
CA PRO A 149 19.20 9.66 0.91
C PRO A 149 18.48 8.49 1.60
N LEU A 150 17.23 8.23 1.20
CA LEU A 150 16.41 7.14 1.75
C LEU A 150 17.00 5.78 1.38
N LEU A 151 17.38 5.59 0.14
CA LEU A 151 18.01 4.35 -0.31
C LEU A 151 19.37 4.14 0.34
N SER A 152 20.17 5.20 0.51
CA SER A 152 21.46 5.12 1.21
C SER A 152 21.27 4.71 2.67
N LYS A 153 20.26 5.28 3.36
CA LYS A 153 19.94 4.88 4.73
C LYS A 153 19.52 3.41 4.78
N PHE A 154 18.64 2.97 3.89
CA PHE A 154 18.22 1.57 3.81
C PHE A 154 19.40 0.61 3.62
N ILE A 155 20.33 0.95 2.73
CA ILE A 155 21.56 0.15 2.52
C ILE A 155 22.41 0.10 3.79
N SER A 156 22.58 1.23 4.49
CA SER A 156 23.33 1.27 5.74
C SER A 156 22.67 0.43 6.83
N ASP A 157 21.34 0.50 6.96
CA ASP A 157 20.59 -0.30 7.93
C ASP A 157 20.71 -1.81 7.62
N ALA A 158 20.65 -2.18 6.32
CA ALA A 158 20.86 -3.57 5.88
C ALA A 158 22.28 -4.07 6.15
N GLN A 159 23.30 -3.25 5.92
CA GLN A 159 24.70 -3.57 6.25
C GLN A 159 24.91 -3.73 7.75
N ASN A 160 24.30 -2.87 8.56
CA ASN A 160 24.32 -3.01 10.01
C ASN A 160 23.67 -4.32 10.46
N LEU A 161 22.48 -4.63 9.96
CA LEU A 161 21.82 -5.90 10.26
C LEU A 161 22.68 -7.11 9.87
N LEU A 162 23.34 -7.07 8.70
CA LEU A 162 24.23 -8.15 8.26
C LEU A 162 25.34 -8.42 9.28
N SER A 163 25.88 -7.39 9.94
CA SER A 163 26.90 -7.53 10.96
C SER A 163 26.37 -8.04 12.31
N LEU A 164 25.07 -8.06 12.51
CA LEU A 164 24.39 -8.44 13.75
C LEU A 164 23.63 -9.77 13.67
N LEU A 165 23.75 -10.51 12.55
CA LEU A 165 22.97 -11.75 12.35
C LEU A 165 23.30 -12.88 13.33
N ASP A 166 24.42 -12.81 14.01
CA ASP A 166 24.80 -13.78 15.06
C ASP A 166 24.37 -13.35 16.48
N ASP A 167 23.73 -12.18 16.63
CA ASP A 167 23.21 -11.65 17.89
C ASP A 167 21.66 -11.70 17.91
N GLU A 168 21.12 -12.71 18.60
CA GLU A 168 19.66 -12.93 18.70
C GLU A 168 18.92 -11.72 19.31
N LYS A 169 19.56 -11.01 20.26
CA LYS A 169 18.96 -9.83 20.87
C LYS A 169 18.87 -8.69 19.85
N ALA A 170 19.95 -8.43 19.12
CA ALA A 170 19.96 -7.39 18.09
C ALA A 170 18.95 -7.71 16.97
N ILE A 171 18.79 -8.97 16.56
CA ILE A 171 17.77 -9.40 15.60
C ILE A 171 16.35 -9.10 16.14
N SER A 172 16.09 -9.42 17.42
CA SER A 172 14.79 -9.15 18.05
C SER A 172 14.49 -7.65 18.10
N GLU A 173 15.47 -6.83 18.46
CA GLU A 173 15.34 -5.35 18.48
C GLU A 173 15.08 -4.79 17.07
N PHE A 174 15.73 -5.32 16.05
CA PHE A 174 15.49 -4.93 14.65
C PHE A 174 14.05 -5.22 14.23
N ILE A 175 13.53 -6.41 14.52
CA ILE A 175 12.14 -6.77 14.18
C ILE A 175 11.15 -5.90 14.97
N ALA A 176 11.41 -5.64 16.26
CA ALA A 176 10.57 -4.77 17.08
C ALA A 176 10.50 -3.34 16.54
N SER A 177 11.64 -2.78 16.10
CA SER A 177 11.69 -1.47 15.45
C SER A 177 10.86 -1.43 14.14
N GLY A 178 10.87 -2.51 13.36
CA GLY A 178 10.01 -2.65 12.18
C GLY A 178 8.52 -2.64 12.54
N ASN A 179 8.14 -3.32 13.64
CA ASN A 179 6.76 -3.32 14.14
C ASN A 179 6.32 -1.91 14.58
N GLU A 180 7.20 -1.16 15.26
CA GLU A 180 6.93 0.24 15.63
C GLU A 180 6.71 1.11 14.39
N GLY A 181 7.53 0.96 13.36
CA GLY A 181 7.37 1.67 12.09
C GLY A 181 6.04 1.35 11.41
N LYS A 182 5.66 0.06 11.34
CA LYS A 182 4.37 -0.37 10.81
C LYS A 182 3.20 0.23 11.57
N ALA A 183 3.30 0.33 12.89
CA ALA A 183 2.23 0.88 13.73
C ALA A 183 1.97 2.38 13.50
N GLN A 184 2.90 3.10 12.86
CA GLN A 184 2.72 4.51 12.49
C GLN A 184 1.84 4.71 11.25
N ILE A 185 1.63 3.66 10.45
CA ILE A 185 0.77 3.76 9.26
C ILE A 185 -0.68 3.90 9.73
N PRO A 186 -1.40 4.98 9.34
CA PRO A 186 -2.79 5.16 9.74
C PRO A 186 -3.68 3.99 9.30
N GLY A 187 -4.61 3.59 10.17
CA GLY A 187 -5.62 2.59 9.83
C GLY A 187 -6.62 3.10 8.79
N LYS A 188 -7.50 2.23 8.31
CA LYS A 188 -8.49 2.43 7.23
C LYS A 188 -9.32 3.73 7.35
N HIS A 189 -9.52 4.24 8.57
CA HIS A 189 -10.29 5.46 8.83
C HIS A 189 -9.43 6.68 9.18
N GLY A 190 -8.13 6.68 8.84
CA GLY A 190 -7.21 7.82 9.08
C GLY A 190 -6.87 8.09 10.54
N GLY A 191 -7.32 7.23 11.47
CA GLY A 191 -7.03 7.31 12.90
C GLY A 191 -5.89 6.37 13.33
N LYS A 192 -5.57 6.37 14.64
CA LYS A 192 -4.64 5.38 15.20
C LYS A 192 -5.08 3.98 14.81
N ASN A 193 -4.12 3.12 14.50
CA ASN A 193 -4.36 1.71 14.22
C ASN A 193 -5.17 1.11 15.39
N ARG A 194 -6.37 0.60 15.10
CA ARG A 194 -7.18 -0.09 16.11
C ARG A 194 -6.58 -1.49 16.31
N GLU A 195 -6.64 -1.98 17.53
CA GLU A 195 -6.36 -3.38 17.80
C GLU A 195 -7.47 -4.23 17.16
N TYR A 196 -7.09 -5.00 16.14
CA TYR A 196 -7.99 -5.95 15.49
C TYR A 196 -7.81 -7.35 16.09
N SER A 197 -8.91 -8.09 16.12
CA SER A 197 -8.90 -9.54 16.31
C SER A 197 -8.86 -10.21 14.94
N TYR A 198 -7.83 -11.01 14.69
CA TYR A 198 -7.63 -11.72 13.44
C TYR A 198 -8.23 -13.12 13.55
N LEU A 199 -9.29 -13.39 12.79
CA LEU A 199 -10.04 -14.64 12.82
C LEU A 199 -9.68 -15.48 11.57
N PRO A 200 -8.87 -16.56 11.71
CA PRO A 200 -8.55 -17.42 10.59
C PRO A 200 -9.66 -18.46 10.33
N ILE A 201 -10.06 -18.59 9.07
CA ILE A 201 -11.13 -19.48 8.62
C ILE A 201 -10.62 -20.27 7.42
N VAL A 202 -10.69 -21.60 7.50
CA VAL A 202 -10.34 -22.46 6.36
C VAL A 202 -11.57 -22.63 5.47
N ILE A 203 -11.42 -22.36 4.19
CA ILE A 203 -12.46 -22.56 3.19
C ILE A 203 -11.98 -23.49 2.09
N ASP A 204 -12.91 -24.17 1.44
CA ASP A 204 -12.63 -24.89 0.21
C ASP A 204 -12.32 -23.92 -0.93
N ASP A 205 -11.38 -24.26 -1.80
CA ASP A 205 -11.11 -23.51 -3.03
C ASP A 205 -12.14 -23.88 -4.09
N LYS A 206 -13.35 -23.35 -3.92
CA LYS A 206 -14.51 -23.59 -4.80
C LYS A 206 -15.26 -22.30 -5.09
N PRO A 207 -15.86 -22.16 -6.29
CA PRO A 207 -16.72 -21.03 -6.59
C PRO A 207 -17.82 -20.85 -5.54
N GLY A 208 -18.01 -19.59 -5.08
CA GLY A 208 -19.04 -19.23 -4.13
C GLY A 208 -18.67 -19.33 -2.65
N GLN A 209 -17.56 -19.96 -2.27
CA GLN A 209 -17.18 -20.10 -0.84
C GLN A 209 -16.93 -18.74 -0.16
N LEU A 210 -16.28 -17.81 -0.84
CA LEU A 210 -16.10 -16.44 -0.33
C LEU A 210 -17.44 -15.72 -0.16
N ALA A 211 -18.34 -15.85 -1.14
CA ALA A 211 -19.67 -15.24 -1.05
C ALA A 211 -20.44 -15.81 0.14
N ALA A 212 -20.44 -17.13 0.32
CA ALA A 212 -21.07 -17.78 1.47
C ALA A 212 -20.52 -17.30 2.82
N LEU A 213 -19.19 -17.11 2.94
CA LEU A 213 -18.58 -16.55 4.15
C LEU A 213 -19.05 -15.11 4.42
N PHE A 214 -19.11 -14.27 3.40
CA PHE A 214 -19.61 -12.90 3.57
C PHE A 214 -21.10 -12.83 3.86
N ASP A 215 -21.90 -13.76 3.33
CA ASP A 215 -23.32 -13.89 3.69
C ASP A 215 -23.48 -14.22 5.17
N GLU A 216 -22.65 -15.11 5.73
CA GLU A 216 -22.65 -15.40 7.17
C GLU A 216 -22.19 -14.19 8.01
N CYS A 217 -21.23 -13.39 7.53
CA CYS A 217 -20.87 -12.13 8.20
C CYS A 217 -22.04 -11.16 8.23
N ALA A 218 -22.79 -11.05 7.12
CA ALA A 218 -23.96 -10.18 7.04
C ALA A 218 -25.11 -10.67 7.96
N ILE A 219 -25.37 -12.00 8.03
CA ILE A 219 -26.34 -12.61 8.92
C ILE A 219 -25.98 -12.34 10.38
N ALA A 220 -24.69 -12.49 10.73
CA ALA A 220 -24.17 -12.21 12.09
C ALA A 220 -24.11 -10.70 12.39
N LYS A 221 -24.36 -9.82 11.40
CA LYS A 221 -24.24 -8.34 11.49
C LYS A 221 -22.86 -7.86 11.92
N VAL A 222 -21.83 -8.56 11.47
CA VAL A 222 -20.43 -8.29 11.78
C VAL A 222 -19.81 -7.44 10.68
N ASN A 223 -19.06 -6.39 11.07
CA ASN A 223 -18.31 -5.57 10.13
C ASN A 223 -16.90 -6.12 9.93
N VAL A 224 -16.53 -6.41 8.66
CA VAL A 224 -15.17 -6.84 8.30
C VAL A 224 -14.34 -5.60 7.99
N GLU A 225 -13.30 -5.37 8.80
CA GLU A 225 -12.42 -4.22 8.65
C GLU A 225 -11.34 -4.45 7.58
N ASP A 226 -10.78 -5.66 7.53
CA ASP A 226 -9.79 -6.06 6.53
C ASP A 226 -9.82 -7.58 6.35
N LEU A 227 -9.22 -8.07 5.26
CA LEU A 227 -9.09 -9.49 5.01
C LEU A 227 -7.77 -9.81 4.30
N SER A 228 -7.24 -11.00 4.61
CA SER A 228 -6.17 -11.61 3.82
C SER A 228 -6.58 -13.02 3.39
N ILE A 229 -6.09 -13.44 2.22
CA ILE A 229 -6.33 -14.76 1.66
C ILE A 229 -4.98 -15.41 1.39
N GLU A 230 -4.76 -16.58 1.96
CA GLU A 230 -3.55 -17.35 1.76
C GLU A 230 -3.88 -18.67 1.05
N HIS A 231 -3.18 -18.92 -0.04
CA HIS A 231 -3.25 -20.20 -0.76
C HIS A 231 -1.88 -20.89 -0.71
N SER A 232 -1.87 -22.16 -0.34
CA SER A 232 -0.68 -22.97 -0.47
C SER A 232 -0.71 -23.72 -1.80
N PRO A 233 0.38 -23.76 -2.58
CA PRO A 233 0.44 -24.47 -3.84
C PRO A 233 0.03 -25.95 -3.67
N GLY A 234 -0.90 -26.43 -4.51
CA GLY A 234 -1.39 -27.81 -4.49
C GLY A 234 -2.42 -28.15 -3.40
N GLN A 235 -2.88 -27.17 -2.62
CA GLN A 235 -3.98 -27.35 -1.68
C GLN A 235 -5.31 -26.97 -2.32
N LEU A 236 -6.36 -27.74 -2.00
CA LEU A 236 -7.75 -27.46 -2.42
C LEU A 236 -8.49 -26.62 -1.39
N THR A 237 -7.77 -25.99 -0.48
CA THR A 237 -8.30 -25.12 0.57
C THR A 237 -7.53 -23.82 0.62
N GLY A 238 -8.20 -22.73 1.00
CA GLY A 238 -7.60 -21.44 1.31
C GLY A 238 -7.80 -21.08 2.78
N LEU A 239 -6.86 -20.34 3.34
CA LEU A 239 -7.00 -19.73 4.65
C LEU A 239 -7.39 -18.26 4.45
N ILE A 240 -8.55 -17.87 4.97
CA ILE A 240 -8.98 -16.49 5.03
C ILE A 240 -8.81 -16.00 6.45
N THR A 241 -8.15 -14.87 6.63
CA THR A 241 -8.06 -14.21 7.92
C THR A 241 -8.83 -12.89 7.85
N LEU A 242 -9.88 -12.79 8.65
CA LEU A 242 -10.68 -11.56 8.78
C LEU A 242 -10.14 -10.73 9.94
N ALA A 243 -9.92 -9.43 9.70
CA ALA A 243 -9.64 -8.46 10.75
C ALA A 243 -10.97 -7.85 11.22
N LEU A 244 -11.26 -7.98 12.50
CA LEU A 244 -12.55 -7.64 13.11
C LEU A 244 -12.33 -6.85 14.40
N SER A 245 -13.37 -6.18 14.92
CA SER A 245 -13.36 -5.79 16.31
C SER A 245 -13.35 -7.03 17.22
N LYS A 246 -12.95 -6.90 18.47
CA LYS A 246 -12.96 -8.05 19.38
C LYS A 246 -14.37 -8.61 19.56
N GLU A 247 -15.37 -7.74 19.70
CA GLU A 247 -16.78 -8.11 19.86
C GLU A 247 -17.32 -8.84 18.62
N ASP A 248 -17.04 -8.31 17.42
CA ASP A 248 -17.41 -8.93 16.15
C ASP A 248 -16.73 -10.29 15.97
N SER A 249 -15.47 -10.41 16.36
CA SER A 249 -14.70 -11.67 16.27
C SER A 249 -15.31 -12.77 17.15
N ASP A 250 -15.69 -12.45 18.38
CA ASP A 250 -16.32 -13.40 19.30
C ASP A 250 -17.70 -13.82 18.77
N THR A 251 -18.50 -12.86 18.28
CA THR A 251 -19.82 -13.10 17.68
C THR A 251 -19.70 -13.99 16.44
N LEU A 252 -18.83 -13.64 15.51
CA LEU A 252 -18.66 -14.39 14.24
C LEU A 252 -18.08 -15.78 14.48
N THR A 253 -17.14 -15.92 15.42
CA THR A 253 -16.57 -17.22 15.78
C THR A 253 -17.64 -18.20 16.24
N THR A 254 -18.54 -17.74 17.11
CA THR A 254 -19.65 -18.58 17.61
C THR A 254 -20.60 -18.94 16.49
N HIS A 255 -21.04 -17.94 15.71
CA HIS A 255 -21.95 -18.14 14.58
C HIS A 255 -21.42 -19.12 13.53
N LEU A 256 -20.18 -18.94 13.10
CA LEU A 256 -19.56 -19.79 12.06
C LEU A 256 -19.36 -21.24 12.55
N ARG A 257 -18.98 -21.43 13.82
CA ARG A 257 -18.84 -22.78 14.40
C ARG A 257 -20.18 -23.52 14.46
N GLU A 258 -21.25 -22.83 14.84
CA GLU A 258 -22.61 -23.41 14.82
C GLU A 258 -23.07 -23.82 13.43
N LYS A 259 -22.59 -23.13 12.39
CA LYS A 259 -22.83 -23.43 10.99
C LYS A 259 -21.88 -24.47 10.38
N GLY A 260 -20.96 -24.98 11.18
CA GLY A 260 -20.02 -26.03 10.75
C GLY A 260 -18.80 -25.53 9.97
N TRP A 261 -18.51 -24.22 10.02
CA TRP A 261 -17.31 -23.68 9.41
C TRP A 261 -16.05 -24.07 10.21
N ASN A 262 -14.93 -24.25 9.49
CA ASN A 262 -13.64 -24.53 10.11
C ASN A 262 -12.95 -23.23 10.55
N VAL A 263 -13.16 -22.85 11.79
CA VAL A 263 -12.71 -21.58 12.38
C VAL A 263 -11.63 -21.83 13.42
N HIS A 264 -10.46 -21.27 13.22
CA HIS A 264 -9.37 -21.30 14.19
C HIS A 264 -9.59 -20.29 15.34
N ALA A 265 -8.77 -20.41 16.38
CA ALA A 265 -8.79 -19.42 17.46
C ALA A 265 -8.37 -18.03 16.93
N ALA A 266 -9.16 -17.03 17.26
CA ALA A 266 -8.80 -15.65 16.94
C ALA A 266 -7.52 -15.22 17.68
N ARG A 267 -6.70 -14.38 17.02
CA ARG A 267 -5.47 -13.84 17.58
C ARG A 267 -5.63 -12.33 17.68
N SER A 268 -5.37 -11.75 18.85
CA SER A 268 -5.19 -10.30 18.95
C SER A 268 -3.91 -9.90 18.27
N THR A 269 -3.84 -8.68 17.75
CA THR A 269 -2.71 -8.14 17.00
C THR A 269 -1.39 -8.48 17.67
N VAL A 270 -0.51 -9.08 16.88
CA VAL A 270 0.95 -9.12 17.04
C VAL A 270 1.45 -9.52 18.44
N GLN A 271 1.66 -10.77 18.63
CA GLN A 271 2.89 -11.25 19.27
C GLN A 271 3.87 -11.68 18.19
#